data_9300de390517bb1f221a97e4ce2e4fcc
#
_entry.id   9300de390517bb1f221a97e4ce2e4fcc
#
_cell.length_a   1.000
_cell.length_b   1.000
_cell.length_c   1.000
_cell.angle_alpha   90.00
_cell.angle_beta   90.00
_cell.angle_gamma   90.00
#
_symmetry.space_group_name_H-M   'P 1'
#
loop_
_entity.id
_entity.type
_entity.pdbx_description
1 polymer ?
#
loop_
_entity_poly.entity_id
_entity_poly.type
_entity_poly.pdbx_seq_one_letter_code
_entity_poly.pdbx_strand_id
1 'polypeptide(L)'
;MKKNLFLVSVFASLFVGTATQAVAYPMYAQQGYENPREATGRIVCANCHLAQKPVDIEVPQAVLPNSVFEAVVKIPYDQEVKQVLGNGKKGGLNVGAVLILPDGFTMAPADRMSAELLSKVGKLYFQPYSEGKQNMLIV
;
A
#
# COMPACT_ATOMS: atom_id res chain seq x y z
N MET A 1 41.78 26.93 -15.76
CA MET A 1 40.37 27.16 -15.36
C MET A 1 39.33 26.33 -16.11
N LYS A 2 39.46 26.02 -17.41
CA LYS A 2 38.45 25.25 -18.19
C LYS A 2 38.35 23.76 -17.79
N LYS A 3 39.43 23.09 -17.31
CA LYS A 3 39.40 21.66 -16.90
C LYS A 3 38.60 21.41 -15.61
N ASN A 4 38.62 22.35 -14.68
CA ASN A 4 37.88 22.21 -13.40
C ASN A 4 36.38 22.44 -13.58
N LEU A 5 36.01 23.27 -14.56
CA LEU A 5 34.58 23.50 -14.86
C LEU A 5 33.92 22.26 -15.45
N PHE A 6 34.67 21.48 -16.26
CA PHE A 6 34.16 20.23 -16.84
C PHE A 6 33.97 19.13 -15.79
N LEU A 7 34.88 19.03 -14.84
CA LEU A 7 34.77 18.08 -13.72
C LEU A 7 33.58 18.39 -12.80
N VAL A 8 33.34 19.65 -12.52
CA VAL A 8 32.19 20.10 -11.71
C VAL A 8 30.86 19.82 -12.45
N SER A 9 30.82 20.02 -13.78
CA SER A 9 29.62 19.68 -14.58
C SER A 9 29.32 18.17 -14.59
N VAL A 10 30.33 17.32 -14.69
CA VAL A 10 30.16 15.86 -14.67
C VAL A 10 29.72 15.39 -13.29
N PHE A 11 30.24 15.95 -12.22
CA PHE A 11 29.80 15.63 -10.86
C PHE A 11 28.37 16.11 -10.58
N ALA A 12 27.96 17.29 -11.05
CA ALA A 12 26.60 17.76 -10.93
C ALA A 12 25.60 16.90 -11.73
N SER A 13 26.00 16.38 -12.89
CA SER A 13 25.14 15.52 -13.72
C SER A 13 24.95 14.12 -13.11
N LEU A 14 25.91 13.61 -12.32
CA LEU A 14 25.75 12.32 -11.63
C LEU A 14 24.79 12.39 -10.43
N PHE A 15 24.57 13.57 -9.85
CA PHE A 15 23.67 13.74 -8.71
C PHE A 15 22.20 13.96 -9.10
N VAL A 16 21.88 14.28 -10.35
CA VAL A 16 20.52 14.53 -10.83
C VAL A 16 19.77 13.24 -11.19
N GLY A 17 20.43 12.09 -11.20
CA GLY A 17 19.90 10.83 -11.76
C GLY A 17 19.15 9.90 -10.81
N THR A 18 19.00 10.21 -9.52
CA THR A 18 18.33 9.32 -8.56
C THR A 18 17.20 9.99 -7.79
N ALA A 19 16.25 10.57 -8.50
CA ALA A 19 14.93 10.80 -7.93
C ALA A 19 14.25 9.43 -7.83
N THR A 20 14.55 8.68 -6.77
CA THR A 20 13.73 7.53 -6.39
C THR A 20 12.33 8.07 -6.11
N GLN A 21 11.34 7.56 -6.84
CA GLN A 21 9.95 7.86 -6.52
C GLN A 21 9.74 7.45 -5.06
N ALA A 22 9.39 8.42 -4.22
CA ALA A 22 8.98 8.14 -2.85
C ALA A 22 7.64 7.40 -2.94
N VAL A 23 7.70 6.08 -2.88
CA VAL A 23 6.51 5.26 -2.66
C VAL A 23 6.08 5.55 -1.24
N ALA A 24 4.86 6.01 -1.04
CA ALA A 24 4.31 6.26 0.28
C ALA A 24 4.07 4.92 0.98
N TYR A 25 5.11 4.38 1.58
CA TYR A 25 5.01 3.20 2.44
C TYR A 25 4.36 3.60 3.77
N PRO A 26 3.61 2.70 4.42
CA PRO A 26 3.06 2.91 5.76
C PRO A 26 4.16 2.85 6.84
N MET A 27 5.36 3.27 6.51
CA MET A 27 6.58 3.19 7.30
C MET A 27 6.39 3.79 8.70
N TYR A 28 5.72 4.94 8.79
CA TYR A 28 5.47 5.59 10.07
C TYR A 28 4.53 4.77 10.97
N ALA A 29 3.51 4.13 10.38
CA ALA A 29 2.65 3.22 11.12
C ALA A 29 3.44 1.99 11.60
N GLN A 30 4.26 1.39 10.76
CA GLN A 30 5.09 0.24 11.10
C GLN A 30 6.11 0.54 12.21
N GLN A 31 6.68 1.75 12.22
CA GLN A 31 7.65 2.18 13.24
C GLN A 31 6.99 2.50 14.59
N GLY A 32 5.80 3.07 14.58
CA GLY A 32 5.09 3.51 15.77
C GLY A 32 4.19 2.44 16.39
N TYR A 33 3.76 1.46 15.64
CA TYR A 33 2.75 0.49 16.05
C TYR A 33 3.12 -0.92 15.57
N GLU A 34 3.27 -1.83 16.50
CA GLU A 34 3.55 -3.24 16.17
C GLU A 34 2.39 -3.90 15.41
N ASN A 35 1.14 -3.56 15.77
CA ASN A 35 -0.07 -4.07 15.16
C ASN A 35 -0.82 -2.96 14.42
N PRO A 36 -1.38 -3.22 13.22
CA PRO A 36 -2.15 -2.24 12.47
C PRO A 36 -3.53 -1.96 13.08
N ARG A 37 -4.02 -2.84 13.98
CA ARG A 37 -5.31 -2.72 14.65
C ARG A 37 -5.13 -2.62 16.15
N GLU A 38 -5.71 -1.60 16.76
CA GLU A 38 -5.76 -1.41 18.19
C GLU A 38 -6.79 -2.38 18.84
N ALA A 39 -6.67 -2.59 20.15
CA ALA A 39 -7.61 -3.42 20.90
C ALA A 39 -9.07 -2.94 20.80
N THR A 40 -9.28 -1.64 20.58
CA THR A 40 -10.57 -1.01 20.34
C THR A 40 -11.19 -1.35 18.97
N GLY A 41 -10.42 -2.00 18.09
CA GLY A 41 -10.81 -2.26 16.71
C GLY A 41 -10.45 -1.15 15.72
N ARG A 42 -9.94 -0.02 16.19
CA ARG A 42 -9.50 1.11 15.36
C ARG A 42 -8.20 0.76 14.65
N ILE A 43 -8.05 1.14 13.39
CA ILE A 43 -6.78 1.00 12.68
C ILE A 43 -5.85 2.17 13.00
N VAL A 44 -4.56 1.89 13.17
CA VAL A 44 -3.54 2.88 13.54
C VAL A 44 -3.35 3.98 12.48
N CYS A 45 -3.66 3.68 11.22
CA CYS A 45 -3.63 4.65 10.13
C CYS A 45 -4.53 5.87 10.39
N ALA A 46 -5.59 5.69 11.19
CA ALA A 46 -6.52 6.73 11.61
C ALA A 46 -5.89 7.80 12.53
N ASN A 47 -4.68 7.58 13.00
CA ASN A 47 -3.94 8.59 13.79
C ASN A 47 -3.42 9.74 12.91
N CYS A 48 -3.24 9.50 11.60
CA CYS A 48 -2.73 10.49 10.66
C CYS A 48 -3.66 10.69 9.45
N HIS A 49 -4.50 9.69 9.11
CA HIS A 49 -5.40 9.71 7.97
C HIS A 49 -6.86 9.69 8.41
N LEU A 50 -7.74 10.20 7.54
CA LEU A 50 -9.18 9.97 7.72
C LEU A 50 -9.46 8.48 7.44
N ALA A 51 -9.94 7.76 8.46
CA ALA A 51 -10.15 6.31 8.39
C ALA A 51 -11.54 5.91 8.89
N GLN A 52 -12.58 6.56 8.38
CA GLN A 52 -13.99 6.29 8.73
C GLN A 52 -14.85 6.14 7.50
N LYS A 53 -14.37 5.43 6.50
CA LYS A 53 -15.19 5.10 5.34
C LYS A 53 -15.81 3.72 5.54
N PRO A 54 -17.09 3.52 5.18
CA PRO A 54 -17.67 2.19 5.15
C PRO A 54 -16.89 1.32 4.17
N VAL A 55 -16.62 0.09 4.56
CA VAL A 55 -15.88 -0.89 3.75
C VAL A 55 -16.63 -2.19 3.82
N ASP A 56 -16.92 -2.78 2.66
CA ASP A 56 -17.45 -4.12 2.53
C ASP A 56 -16.36 -5.08 2.11
N ILE A 57 -16.42 -6.29 2.65
CA ILE A 57 -15.51 -7.36 2.28
C ILE A 57 -16.29 -8.59 1.84
N GLU A 58 -15.94 -9.12 0.67
CA GLU A 58 -16.47 -10.36 0.15
C GLU A 58 -15.38 -11.42 0.15
N VAL A 59 -15.60 -12.48 0.89
CA VAL A 59 -14.70 -13.65 0.99
C VAL A 59 -15.52 -14.93 0.91
N PRO A 60 -14.95 -16.05 0.43
CA PRO A 60 -15.60 -17.35 0.50
C PRO A 60 -15.92 -17.72 1.95
N GLN A 61 -17.05 -18.40 2.17
CA GLN A 61 -17.44 -18.89 3.51
C GLN A 61 -16.50 -19.98 4.03
N ALA A 62 -15.88 -20.74 3.15
CA ALA A 62 -14.92 -21.77 3.47
C ALA A 62 -13.86 -21.87 2.36
N VAL A 63 -12.64 -22.14 2.76
CA VAL A 63 -11.50 -22.37 1.86
C VAL A 63 -10.76 -23.63 2.26
N LEU A 64 -10.21 -24.34 1.28
CA LEU A 64 -9.38 -25.51 1.55
C LEU A 64 -7.98 -25.08 1.99
N PRO A 65 -7.32 -25.84 2.84
CA PRO A 65 -5.92 -25.61 3.16
C PRO A 65 -5.07 -25.56 1.89
N ASN A 66 -4.10 -24.67 1.88
CA ASN A 66 -3.18 -24.48 0.77
C ASN A 66 -3.85 -24.18 -0.59
N SER A 67 -5.04 -23.56 -0.57
CA SER A 67 -5.73 -23.08 -1.77
C SER A 67 -5.64 -21.56 -1.90
N VAL A 68 -5.78 -21.06 -3.13
CA VAL A 68 -5.86 -19.62 -3.42
C VAL A 68 -7.33 -19.22 -3.54
N PHE A 69 -7.71 -18.12 -2.93
CA PHE A 69 -9.03 -17.53 -3.05
C PHE A 69 -8.94 -16.02 -3.24
N GLU A 70 -9.99 -15.42 -3.76
CA GLU A 70 -10.11 -13.98 -3.94
C GLU A 70 -10.82 -13.38 -2.72
N ALA A 71 -10.24 -12.33 -2.15
CA ALA A 71 -10.88 -11.45 -1.18
C ALA A 71 -11.12 -10.09 -1.86
N VAL A 72 -12.36 -9.66 -1.93
CA VAL A 72 -12.74 -8.39 -2.57
C VAL A 72 -13.06 -7.38 -1.49
N VAL A 73 -12.31 -6.29 -1.43
CA VAL A 73 -12.56 -5.15 -0.54
C VAL A 73 -13.21 -4.04 -1.35
N LYS A 74 -14.43 -3.68 -1.00
CA LYS A 74 -15.19 -2.58 -1.63
C LYS A 74 -15.10 -1.35 -0.74
N ILE A 75 -14.55 -0.27 -1.28
CA ILE A 75 -14.38 1.00 -0.56
C ILE A 75 -15.25 2.05 -1.27
N PRO A 76 -16.52 2.26 -0.84
CA PRO A 76 -17.37 3.26 -1.46
C PRO A 76 -16.91 4.67 -1.03
N TYR A 77 -16.55 5.50 -2.00
CA TYR A 77 -16.22 6.91 -1.77
C TYR A 77 -16.57 7.76 -2.99
N ASP A 78 -16.80 9.05 -2.74
CA ASP A 78 -17.08 10.01 -3.79
C ASP A 78 -15.80 10.37 -4.54
N GLN A 79 -15.72 10.02 -5.81
CA GLN A 79 -14.56 10.26 -6.68
C GLN A 79 -14.40 11.72 -7.10
N GLU A 80 -15.46 12.54 -6.98
CA GLU A 80 -15.41 13.97 -7.29
C GLU A 80 -14.76 14.79 -6.16
N VAL A 81 -14.70 14.25 -4.95
CA VAL A 81 -14.06 14.91 -3.83
C VAL A 81 -12.55 15.05 -4.09
N LYS A 82 -12.05 16.25 -3.87
CA LYS A 82 -10.62 16.58 -4.02
C LYS A 82 -10.00 16.90 -2.67
N GLN A 83 -8.78 16.46 -2.49
CA GLN A 83 -7.94 16.76 -1.33
C GLN A 83 -6.82 17.74 -1.71
N VAL A 84 -6.25 18.42 -0.73
CA VAL A 84 -5.05 19.24 -0.92
C VAL A 84 -3.83 18.31 -0.86
N LEU A 85 -3.05 18.32 -1.92
CA LEU A 85 -1.80 17.56 -2.01
C LEU A 85 -0.65 18.29 -1.33
N GLY A 86 0.47 17.61 -1.07
CA GLY A 86 1.66 18.19 -0.45
C GLY A 86 2.27 19.40 -1.21
N ASN A 87 1.98 19.55 -2.49
CA ASN A 87 2.37 20.70 -3.31
C ASN A 87 1.34 21.86 -3.31
N GLY A 88 0.31 21.77 -2.47
CA GLY A 88 -0.77 22.76 -2.34
C GLY A 88 -1.85 22.71 -3.43
N LYS A 89 -1.74 21.84 -4.42
CA LYS A 89 -2.75 21.67 -5.48
C LYS A 89 -3.85 20.72 -5.01
N LYS A 90 -5.04 20.84 -5.62
CA LYS A 90 -6.13 19.88 -5.42
C LYS A 90 -5.90 18.63 -6.28
N GLY A 91 -6.08 17.45 -5.69
CA GLY A 91 -6.00 16.16 -6.37
C GLY A 91 -7.10 15.21 -5.90
N GLY A 92 -7.29 14.09 -6.58
CA GLY A 92 -8.22 13.05 -6.18
C GLY A 92 -7.85 12.45 -4.82
N LEU A 93 -8.80 11.78 -4.19
CA LEU A 93 -8.54 11.00 -2.99
C LEU A 93 -7.65 9.79 -3.35
N ASN A 94 -6.71 9.50 -2.48
CA ASN A 94 -5.99 8.25 -2.49
C ASN A 94 -6.51 7.40 -1.34
N VAL A 95 -7.16 6.29 -1.65
CA VAL A 95 -7.77 5.41 -0.66
C VAL A 95 -7.09 4.06 -0.68
N GLY A 96 -6.98 3.45 0.49
CA GLY A 96 -6.43 2.12 0.67
C GLY A 96 -7.14 1.39 1.79
N ALA A 97 -6.78 0.15 2.00
CA ALA A 97 -7.33 -0.70 3.05
C ALA A 97 -6.24 -1.52 3.73
N VAL A 98 -6.53 -1.94 4.96
CA VAL A 98 -5.74 -2.95 5.67
C VAL A 98 -6.60 -4.18 5.80
N LEU A 99 -6.21 -5.27 5.13
CA LEU A 99 -6.86 -6.57 5.24
C LEU A 99 -6.12 -7.39 6.29
N ILE A 100 -6.82 -7.74 7.37
CA ILE A 100 -6.29 -8.55 8.48
C ILE A 100 -6.95 -9.92 8.42
N LEU A 101 -6.18 -10.92 8.05
CA LEU A 101 -6.61 -12.31 7.97
C LEU A 101 -6.16 -13.07 9.23
N PRO A 102 -6.81 -14.19 9.57
CA PRO A 102 -6.31 -15.09 10.60
C PRO A 102 -4.88 -15.56 10.33
N ASP A 103 -4.20 -16.03 11.36
CA ASP A 103 -2.86 -16.59 11.22
C ASP A 103 -2.87 -17.80 10.25
N GLY A 104 -1.80 -17.93 9.49
CA GLY A 104 -1.66 -18.95 8.45
C GLY A 104 -2.11 -18.53 7.05
N PHE A 105 -2.78 -17.38 6.89
CA PHE A 105 -3.07 -16.81 5.59
C PHE A 105 -1.96 -15.86 5.15
N THR A 106 -1.65 -15.88 3.87
CA THR A 106 -0.64 -14.99 3.26
C THR A 106 -1.09 -14.58 1.88
N MET A 107 -0.47 -13.54 1.34
CA MET A 107 -0.65 -13.18 -0.07
C MET A 107 -0.21 -14.35 -0.95
N ALA A 108 -1.05 -14.76 -1.90
CA ALA A 108 -0.68 -15.80 -2.84
C ALA A 108 0.44 -15.30 -3.77
N PRO A 109 1.50 -16.09 -4.01
CA PRO A 109 2.51 -15.74 -4.98
C PRO A 109 1.95 -15.82 -6.41
N ALA A 110 2.54 -15.06 -7.33
CA ALA A 110 2.02 -14.89 -8.68
C ALA A 110 1.88 -16.20 -9.47
N ASP A 111 2.79 -17.15 -9.26
CA ASP A 111 2.78 -18.48 -9.90
C ASP A 111 1.62 -19.37 -9.45
N ARG A 112 0.98 -19.03 -8.34
CA ARG A 112 -0.21 -19.73 -7.82
C ARG A 112 -1.52 -19.05 -8.18
N MET A 113 -1.49 -17.85 -8.74
CA MET A 113 -2.69 -17.13 -9.17
C MET A 113 -3.10 -17.55 -10.57
N SER A 114 -4.42 -17.60 -10.82
CA SER A 114 -4.93 -17.77 -12.17
C SER A 114 -4.63 -16.51 -13.01
N ALA A 115 -4.60 -16.64 -14.34
CA ALA A 115 -4.40 -15.51 -15.24
C ALA A 115 -5.46 -14.42 -15.05
N GLU A 116 -6.69 -14.80 -14.70
CA GLU A 116 -7.78 -13.88 -14.38
C GLU A 116 -7.47 -13.08 -13.11
N LEU A 117 -7.08 -13.74 -12.03
CA LEU A 117 -6.69 -13.07 -10.77
C LEU A 117 -5.49 -12.15 -10.98
N LEU A 118 -4.47 -12.60 -11.71
CA LEU A 118 -3.32 -11.76 -12.06
C LEU A 118 -3.72 -10.50 -12.82
N SER A 119 -4.68 -10.59 -13.73
CA SER A 119 -5.16 -9.41 -14.47
C SER A 119 -5.89 -8.41 -13.58
N LYS A 120 -6.61 -8.88 -12.55
CA LYS A 120 -7.31 -8.04 -11.58
C LYS A 120 -6.35 -7.36 -10.60
N VAL A 121 -5.40 -8.12 -10.06
CA VAL A 121 -4.51 -7.64 -8.99
C VAL A 121 -3.20 -7.02 -9.50
N GLY A 122 -2.80 -7.29 -10.74
CA GLY A 122 -1.49 -6.90 -11.27
C GLY A 122 -1.20 -5.39 -11.34
N LYS A 123 -2.21 -4.54 -11.13
CA LYS A 123 -2.07 -3.08 -11.07
C LYS A 123 -2.17 -2.53 -9.65
N LEU A 124 -2.50 -3.38 -8.69
CA LEU A 124 -2.64 -2.99 -7.30
C LEU A 124 -1.32 -3.22 -6.58
N TYR A 125 -1.00 -2.31 -5.70
CA TYR A 125 0.17 -2.44 -4.84
C TYR A 125 -0.25 -3.09 -3.52
N PHE A 126 0.37 -4.20 -3.19
CA PHE A 126 0.15 -4.92 -1.95
C PHE A 126 1.46 -5.06 -1.20
N GLN A 127 1.40 -4.95 0.12
CA GLN A 127 2.53 -5.32 0.96
C GLN A 127 2.04 -5.85 2.30
N PRO A 128 2.76 -6.78 2.94
CA PRO A 128 2.49 -7.13 4.33
C PRO A 128 2.75 -5.93 5.25
N TYR A 129 2.03 -5.86 6.34
CA TYR A 129 2.19 -4.78 7.33
C TYR A 129 3.62 -4.75 7.89
N SER A 130 4.19 -5.90 8.16
CA SER A 130 5.59 -6.07 8.52
C SER A 130 6.06 -7.47 8.12
N GLU A 131 7.36 -7.71 8.18
CA GLU A 131 7.96 -9.00 7.81
C GLU A 131 7.35 -10.17 8.61
N GLY A 132 7.07 -9.98 9.89
CA GLY A 132 6.44 -10.98 10.75
C GLY A 132 4.91 -11.08 10.65
N LYS A 133 4.24 -10.24 9.82
CA LYS A 133 2.77 -10.16 9.73
C LYS A 133 2.29 -10.31 8.29
N GLN A 134 2.57 -11.47 7.72
CA GLN A 134 2.23 -11.81 6.33
C GLN A 134 0.73 -11.98 6.08
N ASN A 135 -0.05 -12.17 7.14
CA ASN A 135 -1.51 -12.24 7.13
C ASN A 135 -2.20 -10.86 7.20
N MET A 136 -1.43 -9.78 7.35
CA MET A 136 -1.95 -8.41 7.43
C MET A 136 -1.44 -7.64 6.21
N LEU A 137 -2.34 -7.38 5.27
CA LEU A 137 -2.01 -6.80 3.98
C LEU A 137 -2.47 -5.35 3.88
N ILE A 138 -1.60 -4.49 3.39
CA ILE A 138 -1.92 -3.10 3.05
C ILE A 138 -2.07 -3.02 1.53
N VAL A 139 -3.16 -2.42 1.10
CA VAL A 139 -3.54 -2.22 -0.30
C VAL A 139 -3.67 -0.73 -0.59
#